data_761f14743e661dbb58c19c1660b67352
#
_entry.id   761f14743e661dbb58c19c1660b67352
#
_cell.length_a   1.000
_cell.length_b   1.000
_cell.length_c   1.000
_cell.angle_alpha   90.00
_cell.angle_beta   90.00
_cell.angle_gamma   90.00
#
_symmetry.space_group_name_H-M   'P 1'
#
loop_
_entity.id
_entity.type
_entity.pdbx_description
1 polymer ?
#
loop_
_entity_poly.entity_id
_entity_poly.type
_entity_poly.pdbx_seq_one_letter_code
_entity_poly.pdbx_strand_id
1 'polypeptide(L)'
;KNSCDLVFLDENMPGISGLMLIEKIHWIKKGVPIVMVTNNSEEHIMNEAIGASITDYLIKPVLPQQMLAVLKKHLDTKKLVQAHQSQAFHGKYQQLADQMPQLHDHQSWSVWYLSLIELECQLDEHSDQTLSELLAQLKKQANRFFGDFLSERYPTWLAQEASPLRTDLVLRKEVLPHINQPTILLVLDNLRYDHWLSLEQLCASWYEKSEETVVWSTLPTATAYARNALCAGLVPRLIAKNHPDLWLNEWDTSGKNLAEAELISRLIRDMGLSPKWSYHKVQNQKQGLSLVQKIPQWAKQDLTVIVYNTLDKISHAKTDNDLAKELIVDDRSYRALLRTWFTHSPLSKILEVSAQHRMKLMITTDHGSIQVGHPIHLKSDKNINANLRYKVGKSIKAHPKEALNIHEPEKYGLPSLGPNHQYIIAKNDGFFTYPQQEHEHIQHYRQTYQHGGMTMEEVLVPFAVLMPKSIN
;
A
#
# COMPACT_ATOMS: atom_id res chain seq x y z
N LYS A 1 11.10 -35.52 17.10
CA LYS A 1 11.86 -34.95 15.97
C LYS A 1 12.71 -33.82 16.53
N ASN A 2 13.99 -34.07 16.80
CA ASN A 2 14.89 -33.06 17.35
C ASN A 2 15.24 -32.05 16.22
N SER A 3 15.15 -30.75 16.49
CA SER A 3 15.65 -29.72 15.60
C SER A 3 17.18 -29.75 15.60
N CYS A 4 17.80 -29.72 14.43
CA CYS A 4 19.25 -29.63 14.29
C CYS A 4 19.57 -28.22 13.78
N ASP A 5 20.34 -27.43 14.53
CA ASP A 5 20.60 -26.01 14.23
C ASP A 5 21.96 -25.80 13.52
N LEU A 6 22.87 -26.78 13.59
CA LEU A 6 24.15 -26.82 12.90
C LEU A 6 24.66 -28.24 12.81
N VAL A 7 25.36 -28.58 11.74
CA VAL A 7 25.97 -29.90 11.53
C VAL A 7 27.48 -29.74 11.37
N PHE A 8 28.25 -30.48 12.20
CA PHE A 8 29.68 -30.73 11.94
C PHE A 8 29.79 -32.04 11.15
N LEU A 9 30.43 -32.00 10.02
CA LEU A 9 30.50 -33.11 9.08
C LEU A 9 31.95 -33.46 8.79
N ASP A 10 32.37 -34.67 9.14
CA ASP A 10 33.69 -35.18 8.77
C ASP A 10 33.72 -35.56 7.31
N GLU A 11 34.75 -35.18 6.57
CA GLU A 11 34.93 -35.64 5.18
C GLU A 11 35.22 -37.13 5.11
N ASN A 12 36.07 -37.65 5.99
CA ASN A 12 36.49 -39.02 5.99
C ASN A 12 35.66 -39.88 6.93
N MET A 13 34.50 -40.34 6.47
CA MET A 13 33.64 -41.25 7.22
C MET A 13 33.55 -42.61 6.54
N PRO A 14 33.47 -43.72 7.34
CA PRO A 14 33.29 -45.06 6.74
C PRO A 14 31.98 -45.14 5.97
N GLY A 15 32.08 -45.54 4.69
CA GLY A 15 30.92 -45.82 3.86
C GLY A 15 30.40 -44.71 2.95
N ILE A 16 30.44 -43.43 3.41
CA ILE A 16 30.04 -42.28 2.59
C ILE A 16 30.93 -41.10 2.91
N SER A 17 31.36 -40.33 1.91
CA SER A 17 32.11 -39.08 2.18
C SER A 17 31.23 -37.98 2.68
N GLY A 18 31.84 -37.02 3.42
CA GLY A 18 31.13 -35.81 3.89
C GLY A 18 30.52 -35.01 2.74
N LEU A 19 31.25 -34.84 1.64
CA LEU A 19 30.75 -34.13 0.45
C LEU A 19 29.46 -34.75 -0.11
N MET A 20 29.41 -36.08 -0.23
CA MET A 20 28.20 -36.75 -0.72
C MET A 20 27.01 -36.67 0.23
N LEU A 21 27.26 -36.40 1.50
CA LEU A 21 26.20 -36.26 2.52
C LEU A 21 25.58 -34.84 2.55
N ILE A 22 26.29 -33.79 2.11
CA ILE A 22 25.83 -32.43 2.09
C ILE A 22 24.50 -32.30 1.36
N GLU A 23 24.40 -32.80 0.15
CA GLU A 23 23.18 -32.77 -0.67
C GLU A 23 22.00 -33.44 0.03
N LYS A 24 22.25 -34.60 0.67
CA LYS A 24 21.21 -35.32 1.43
C LYS A 24 20.73 -34.53 2.65
N ILE A 25 21.64 -33.86 3.35
CA ILE A 25 21.30 -33.03 4.50
C ILE A 25 20.45 -31.84 4.04
N HIS A 26 20.84 -31.17 2.98
CA HIS A 26 20.08 -30.05 2.42
C HIS A 26 18.71 -30.47 1.89
N TRP A 27 18.59 -31.71 1.38
CA TRP A 27 17.29 -32.28 0.98
C TRP A 27 16.35 -32.50 2.17
N ILE A 28 16.91 -32.95 3.32
CA ILE A 28 16.13 -33.19 4.56
C ILE A 28 15.78 -31.87 5.26
N LYS A 29 16.74 -30.97 5.36
CA LYS A 29 16.57 -29.66 6.03
C LYS A 29 17.31 -28.56 5.22
N LYS A 30 16.57 -27.89 4.35
CA LYS A 30 17.11 -26.80 3.55
C LYS A 30 17.63 -25.65 4.45
N GLY A 31 18.88 -25.23 4.21
CA GLY A 31 19.48 -24.06 4.88
C GLY A 31 20.03 -24.34 6.28
N VAL A 32 20.18 -25.59 6.72
CA VAL A 32 20.94 -25.90 7.94
C VAL A 32 22.42 -25.60 7.70
N PRO A 33 23.11 -24.85 8.59
CA PRO A 33 24.54 -24.60 8.45
C PRO A 33 25.33 -25.90 8.57
N ILE A 34 26.21 -26.16 7.62
CA ILE A 34 27.09 -27.34 7.58
C ILE A 34 28.54 -26.85 7.68
N VAL A 35 29.25 -27.32 8.67
CA VAL A 35 30.68 -27.06 8.89
C VAL A 35 31.44 -28.34 8.60
N MET A 36 32.26 -28.33 7.56
CA MET A 36 33.08 -29.50 7.22
C MET A 36 34.31 -29.56 8.11
N VAL A 37 34.65 -30.76 8.59
CA VAL A 37 35.85 -31.05 9.37
C VAL A 37 36.74 -31.99 8.54
N THR A 38 37.95 -31.55 8.16
CA THR A 38 38.80 -32.29 7.27
C THR A 38 40.25 -32.42 7.78
N ASN A 39 40.94 -33.47 7.41
CA ASN A 39 42.36 -33.67 7.72
C ASN A 39 43.30 -32.91 6.79
N ASN A 40 42.78 -32.41 5.67
CA ASN A 40 43.59 -32.00 4.56
C ASN A 40 43.41 -30.54 4.16
N SER A 41 44.49 -29.83 3.96
CA SER A 41 44.56 -28.51 3.39
C SER A 41 44.56 -28.51 1.86
N GLU A 42 44.10 -29.61 1.20
CA GLU A 42 44.03 -29.68 -0.26
C GLU A 42 43.00 -28.71 -0.81
N GLU A 43 43.49 -27.73 -1.54
CA GLU A 43 42.70 -26.64 -2.14
C GLU A 43 41.54 -27.16 -3.01
N HIS A 44 41.70 -28.33 -3.61
CA HIS A 44 40.67 -29.02 -4.43
C HIS A 44 39.44 -29.42 -3.61
N ILE A 45 39.62 -30.04 -2.43
CA ILE A 45 38.51 -30.48 -1.55
C ILE A 45 37.78 -29.26 -0.98
N MET A 46 38.52 -28.18 -0.66
CA MET A 46 37.94 -26.92 -0.19
C MET A 46 37.09 -26.27 -1.27
N ASN A 47 37.57 -26.21 -2.51
CA ASN A 47 36.82 -25.62 -3.61
C ASN A 47 35.54 -26.44 -3.95
N GLU A 48 35.62 -27.75 -3.86
CA GLU A 48 34.49 -28.66 -4.09
C GLU A 48 33.46 -28.55 -2.96
N ALA A 49 33.88 -28.43 -1.71
CA ALA A 49 33.04 -28.21 -0.54
C ALA A 49 32.35 -26.85 -0.59
N ILE A 50 33.05 -25.80 -1.00
CA ILE A 50 32.47 -24.46 -1.23
C ILE A 50 31.42 -24.50 -2.33
N GLY A 51 31.70 -25.21 -3.43
CA GLY A 51 30.76 -25.47 -4.53
C GLY A 51 29.51 -26.24 -4.09
N ALA A 52 29.63 -27.11 -3.09
CA ALA A 52 28.54 -27.88 -2.50
C ALA A 52 27.74 -27.10 -1.43
N SER A 53 27.97 -25.79 -1.27
CA SER A 53 27.23 -24.90 -0.36
C SER A 53 27.44 -25.19 1.14
N ILE A 54 28.66 -25.54 1.57
CA ILE A 54 29.01 -25.54 2.99
C ILE A 54 29.04 -24.11 3.55
N THR A 55 28.80 -24.02 4.85
CA THR A 55 28.79 -22.71 5.56
C THR A 55 30.17 -22.31 6.08
N ASP A 56 30.96 -23.31 6.50
CA ASP A 56 32.32 -23.11 7.02
C ASP A 56 33.11 -24.42 7.00
N TYR A 57 34.43 -24.39 7.27
CA TYR A 57 35.26 -25.57 7.41
C TYR A 57 36.26 -25.45 8.57
N LEU A 58 36.66 -26.59 9.13
CA LEU A 58 37.69 -26.73 10.17
C LEU A 58 38.72 -27.77 9.75
N ILE A 59 40.01 -27.48 10.02
CA ILE A 59 41.10 -28.39 9.72
C ILE A 59 41.48 -29.11 11.01
N LYS A 60 41.62 -30.44 10.94
CA LYS A 60 42.11 -31.26 12.04
C LYS A 60 43.61 -31.08 12.26
N PRO A 61 44.10 -31.02 13.52
CA PRO A 61 43.35 -31.17 14.77
C PRO A 61 42.50 -29.95 15.09
N VAL A 62 41.20 -30.13 15.32
CA VAL A 62 40.29 -29.04 15.67
C VAL A 62 40.47 -28.62 17.11
N LEU A 63 40.85 -27.37 17.33
CA LEU A 63 40.93 -26.81 18.67
C LEU A 63 39.56 -26.43 19.21
N PRO A 64 39.26 -26.65 20.50
CA PRO A 64 37.96 -26.27 21.11
C PRO A 64 37.59 -24.81 20.87
N GLN A 65 38.55 -23.90 20.84
CA GLN A 65 38.34 -22.47 20.56
C GLN A 65 37.85 -22.19 19.14
N GLN A 66 38.34 -22.97 18.15
CA GLN A 66 37.90 -22.85 16.76
C GLN A 66 36.47 -23.35 16.62
N MET A 67 36.13 -24.48 17.25
CA MET A 67 34.76 -25.00 17.26
C MET A 67 33.80 -24.00 17.92
N LEU A 68 34.17 -23.43 19.06
CA LEU A 68 33.40 -22.39 19.75
C LEU A 68 33.23 -21.13 18.90
N ALA A 69 34.25 -20.68 18.17
CA ALA A 69 34.17 -19.54 17.28
C ALA A 69 33.18 -19.77 16.13
N VAL A 70 33.22 -20.95 15.53
CA VAL A 70 32.29 -21.36 14.45
C VAL A 70 30.84 -21.48 14.99
N LEU A 71 30.66 -22.08 16.19
CA LEU A 71 29.35 -22.15 16.82
C LEU A 71 28.79 -20.76 17.08
N LYS A 72 29.57 -19.84 17.66
CA LYS A 72 29.17 -18.45 17.89
C LYS A 72 28.84 -17.74 16.59
N LYS A 73 29.70 -17.89 15.55
CA LYS A 73 29.50 -17.28 14.25
C LYS A 73 28.17 -17.67 13.60
N HIS A 74 27.77 -18.93 13.71
CA HIS A 74 26.61 -19.44 12.97
C HIS A 74 25.33 -19.61 13.81
N LEU A 75 25.42 -19.78 15.13
CA LEU A 75 24.26 -19.93 16.02
C LEU A 75 23.93 -18.62 16.76
N ASP A 76 24.93 -17.93 17.30
CA ASP A 76 24.69 -16.70 18.08
C ASP A 76 24.47 -15.49 17.18
N THR A 77 25.00 -15.48 15.95
CA THR A 77 24.79 -14.36 15.01
C THR A 77 23.30 -14.11 14.76
N LYS A 78 22.49 -15.15 14.59
CA LYS A 78 21.03 -14.98 14.42
C LYS A 78 20.39 -14.35 15.65
N LYS A 79 20.77 -14.78 16.87
CA LYS A 79 20.24 -14.21 18.12
C LYS A 79 20.72 -12.78 18.34
N LEU A 80 21.99 -12.50 18.05
CA LEU A 80 22.57 -11.14 18.15
C LEU A 80 21.94 -10.19 17.13
N VAL A 81 21.74 -10.63 15.89
CA VAL A 81 21.06 -9.86 14.85
C VAL A 81 19.59 -9.60 15.26
N GLN A 82 18.88 -10.61 15.74
CA GLN A 82 17.50 -10.45 16.26
C GLN A 82 17.44 -9.48 17.45
N ALA A 83 18.34 -9.61 18.41
CA ALA A 83 18.40 -8.71 19.57
C ALA A 83 18.69 -7.26 19.14
N HIS A 84 19.63 -7.06 18.21
CA HIS A 84 19.97 -5.74 17.68
C HIS A 84 18.80 -5.15 16.87
N GLN A 85 18.11 -5.96 16.05
CA GLN A 85 16.94 -5.54 15.31
C GLN A 85 15.76 -5.18 16.23
N SER A 86 15.51 -5.97 17.26
CA SER A 86 14.50 -5.67 18.29
C SER A 86 14.82 -4.36 19.02
N GLN A 87 16.08 -4.12 19.38
CA GLN A 87 16.50 -2.87 20.02
C GLN A 87 16.33 -1.67 19.08
N ALA A 88 16.71 -1.80 17.81
CA ALA A 88 16.51 -0.76 16.80
C ALA A 88 15.02 -0.45 16.57
N PHE A 89 14.19 -1.51 16.53
CA PHE A 89 12.74 -1.36 16.44
C PHE A 89 12.17 -0.60 17.65
N HIS A 90 12.52 -0.99 18.86
CA HIS A 90 12.06 -0.30 20.07
C HIS A 90 12.48 1.16 20.09
N GLY A 91 13.69 1.48 19.64
CA GLY A 91 14.14 2.87 19.52
C GLY A 91 13.29 3.70 18.56
N LYS A 92 13.00 3.16 17.36
CA LYS A 92 12.12 3.81 16.36
C LYS A 92 10.67 3.92 16.86
N TYR A 93 10.15 2.86 17.47
CA TYR A 93 8.81 2.86 18.07
C TYR A 93 8.67 3.96 19.12
N GLN A 94 9.62 4.05 20.07
CA GLN A 94 9.62 5.08 21.11
C GLN A 94 9.68 6.47 20.51
N GLN A 95 10.54 6.69 19.52
CA GLN A 95 10.63 7.96 18.79
C GLN A 95 9.28 8.35 18.17
N LEU A 96 8.60 7.42 17.49
CA LEU A 96 7.29 7.67 16.91
C LEU A 96 6.23 7.98 17.99
N ALA A 97 6.24 7.25 19.10
CA ALA A 97 5.32 7.47 20.20
C ALA A 97 5.51 8.87 20.83
N ASP A 98 6.76 9.29 21.04
CA ASP A 98 7.10 10.60 21.63
C ASP A 98 6.82 11.77 20.69
N GLN A 99 6.93 11.57 19.38
CA GLN A 99 6.64 12.58 18.36
C GLN A 99 5.14 12.80 18.13
N MET A 100 4.33 11.76 18.28
CA MET A 100 2.90 11.79 17.92
C MET A 100 2.10 12.94 18.54
N PRO A 101 2.28 13.33 19.83
CA PRO A 101 1.55 14.47 20.42
C PRO A 101 1.95 15.84 19.84
N GLN A 102 3.07 15.91 19.10
CA GLN A 102 3.63 17.14 18.54
C GLN A 102 3.26 17.34 17.06
N LEU A 103 2.51 16.42 16.46
CA LEU A 103 2.10 16.50 15.06
C LEU A 103 0.96 17.53 14.90
N HIS A 104 1.24 18.64 14.24
CA HIS A 104 0.30 19.77 14.12
C HIS A 104 0.16 20.34 12.71
N ASP A 105 0.92 19.84 11.73
CA ASP A 105 0.84 20.21 10.33
C ASP A 105 0.90 18.99 9.40
N HIS A 106 0.58 19.20 8.13
CA HIS A 106 0.51 18.12 7.15
C HIS A 106 1.88 17.50 6.82
N GLN A 107 2.96 18.25 6.95
CA GLN A 107 4.31 17.73 6.68
C GLN A 107 4.76 16.79 7.79
N SER A 108 4.59 17.20 9.04
CA SER A 108 4.92 16.34 10.20
C SER A 108 4.10 15.04 10.19
N TRP A 109 2.80 15.10 9.88
CA TRP A 109 1.96 13.90 9.73
C TRP A 109 2.43 12.99 8.58
N SER A 110 2.78 13.57 7.43
CA SER A 110 3.26 12.80 6.28
C SER A 110 4.57 12.07 6.61
N VAL A 111 5.57 12.76 7.16
CA VAL A 111 6.87 12.16 7.52
C VAL A 111 6.70 11.10 8.61
N TRP A 112 5.90 11.39 9.63
CA TRP A 112 5.62 10.44 10.71
C TRP A 112 4.94 9.17 10.20
N TYR A 113 3.93 9.31 9.32
CA TYR A 113 3.23 8.18 8.73
C TYR A 113 4.15 7.30 7.89
N LEU A 114 5.02 7.90 7.08
CA LEU A 114 6.01 7.16 6.30
C LEU A 114 6.91 6.31 7.21
N SER A 115 7.43 6.92 8.28
CA SER A 115 8.29 6.22 9.25
C SER A 115 7.55 5.08 9.96
N LEU A 116 6.24 5.26 10.25
CA LEU A 116 5.39 4.21 10.80
C LEU A 116 5.23 3.03 9.84
N ILE A 117 4.91 3.32 8.57
CA ILE A 117 4.70 2.30 7.53
C ILE A 117 5.99 1.55 7.20
N GLU A 118 7.13 2.25 7.13
CA GLU A 118 8.44 1.60 6.97
C GLU A 118 8.72 0.64 8.12
N LEU A 119 8.44 1.04 9.37
CA LEU A 119 8.62 0.20 10.53
C LEU A 119 7.66 -1.01 10.50
N GLU A 120 6.42 -0.83 10.04
CA GLU A 120 5.45 -1.91 9.84
C GLU A 120 5.92 -2.92 8.79
N CYS A 121 6.41 -2.44 7.64
CA CYS A 121 6.93 -3.31 6.58
C CYS A 121 8.19 -4.08 6.99
N GLN A 122 9.05 -3.50 7.85
CA GLN A 122 10.21 -4.22 8.41
C GLN A 122 9.80 -5.43 9.26
N LEU A 123 8.63 -5.40 9.91
CA LEU A 123 8.11 -6.55 10.67
C LEU A 123 7.63 -7.71 9.78
N ASP A 124 7.38 -7.48 8.50
CA ASP A 124 6.95 -8.54 7.59
C ASP A 124 7.99 -9.66 7.45
N GLU A 125 9.26 -9.32 7.61
CA GLU A 125 10.37 -10.30 7.58
C GLU A 125 10.54 -11.04 8.92
N HIS A 126 9.93 -10.55 10.00
CA HIS A 126 10.10 -11.06 11.36
C HIS A 126 8.75 -11.42 11.97
N SER A 127 8.61 -12.67 12.44
CA SER A 127 7.36 -13.16 13.04
C SER A 127 7.25 -12.78 14.53
N ASP A 128 7.43 -11.50 14.88
CA ASP A 128 7.28 -11.04 16.26
C ASP A 128 5.87 -10.46 16.47
N GLN A 129 5.01 -11.26 17.07
CA GLN A 129 3.61 -10.89 17.31
C GLN A 129 3.50 -9.73 18.32
N THR A 130 4.37 -9.69 19.34
CA THR A 130 4.34 -8.65 20.38
C THR A 130 4.63 -7.27 19.78
N LEU A 131 5.67 -7.18 18.93
CA LEU A 131 6.03 -5.93 18.25
C LEU A 131 4.93 -5.49 17.29
N SER A 132 4.30 -6.42 16.58
CA SER A 132 3.18 -6.14 15.67
C SER A 132 1.96 -5.59 16.43
N GLU A 133 1.63 -6.15 17.60
CA GLU A 133 0.54 -5.66 18.44
C GLU A 133 0.80 -4.26 19.01
N LEU A 134 2.04 -3.99 19.45
CA LEU A 134 2.44 -2.65 19.92
C LEU A 134 2.29 -1.60 18.81
N LEU A 135 2.75 -1.93 17.59
CA LEU A 135 2.65 -1.03 16.46
C LEU A 135 1.20 -0.77 16.03
N ALA A 136 0.36 -1.81 16.06
CA ALA A 136 -1.06 -1.68 15.78
C ALA A 136 -1.78 -0.77 16.80
N GLN A 137 -1.39 -0.83 18.08
CA GLN A 137 -1.92 0.07 19.11
C GLN A 137 -1.49 1.52 18.87
N LEU A 138 -0.20 1.77 18.53
CA LEU A 138 0.30 3.09 18.20
C LEU A 138 -0.44 3.67 16.98
N LYS A 139 -0.60 2.88 15.92
CA LYS A 139 -1.34 3.24 14.71
C LYS A 139 -2.80 3.59 15.00
N LYS A 140 -3.46 2.81 15.85
CA LYS A 140 -4.84 3.08 16.28
C LYS A 140 -4.94 4.38 17.10
N GLN A 141 -3.98 4.65 17.97
CA GLN A 141 -3.92 5.90 18.73
C GLN A 141 -3.67 7.10 17.79
N ALA A 142 -2.72 6.97 16.86
CA ALA A 142 -2.41 8.01 15.88
C ALA A 142 -3.62 8.35 15.00
N ASN A 143 -4.40 7.36 14.55
CA ASN A 143 -5.61 7.60 13.76
C ASN A 143 -6.65 8.44 14.50
N ARG A 144 -6.71 8.38 15.85
CA ARG A 144 -7.60 9.26 16.63
C ARG A 144 -7.14 10.71 16.55
N PHE A 145 -5.85 10.98 16.77
CA PHE A 145 -5.31 12.33 16.65
C PHE A 145 -5.38 12.87 15.22
N PHE A 146 -5.07 12.01 14.25
CA PHE A 146 -5.15 12.34 12.83
C PHE A 146 -6.56 12.71 12.39
N GLY A 147 -7.58 11.97 12.82
CA GLY A 147 -8.97 12.26 12.51
C GLY A 147 -9.43 13.62 13.07
N ASP A 148 -9.00 13.99 14.27
CA ASP A 148 -9.29 15.30 14.85
C ASP A 148 -8.52 16.41 14.11
N PHE A 149 -7.23 16.23 13.87
CA PHE A 149 -6.40 17.14 13.08
C PHE A 149 -6.99 17.39 11.67
N LEU A 150 -7.36 16.34 10.96
CA LEU A 150 -7.91 16.46 9.61
C LEU A 150 -9.28 17.16 9.61
N SER A 151 -10.12 16.90 10.62
CA SER A 151 -11.41 17.55 10.77
C SER A 151 -11.30 19.09 10.86
N GLU A 152 -10.26 19.59 11.52
CA GLU A 152 -10.02 21.01 11.70
C GLU A 152 -9.31 21.65 10.51
N ARG A 153 -8.32 20.95 9.93
CA ARG A 153 -7.43 21.54 8.92
C ARG A 153 -7.94 21.41 7.48
N TYR A 154 -8.70 20.35 7.17
CA TYR A 154 -9.14 20.12 5.80
C TYR A 154 -9.92 21.29 5.17
N PRO A 155 -10.89 21.95 5.86
CA PRO A 155 -11.57 23.12 5.30
C PRO A 155 -10.64 24.29 5.01
N THR A 156 -9.61 24.49 5.85
CA THR A 156 -8.65 25.60 5.67
C THR A 156 -7.78 25.39 4.43
N TRP A 157 -7.40 24.14 4.12
CA TRP A 157 -6.62 23.79 2.93
C TRP A 157 -7.36 24.01 1.63
N LEU A 158 -8.70 23.92 1.65
CA LEU A 158 -9.53 24.20 0.47
C LEU A 158 -9.65 25.71 0.18
N ALA A 159 -9.44 26.55 1.19
CA ALA A 159 -9.56 28.01 1.09
C ALA A 159 -8.20 28.71 0.87
N GLN A 160 -7.07 28.02 1.08
CA GLN A 160 -5.73 28.60 1.07
C GLN A 160 -4.85 27.98 0.00
N GLU A 161 -3.91 28.79 -0.57
CA GLU A 161 -2.90 28.29 -1.51
C GLU A 161 -1.88 27.35 -0.84
N ALA A 162 -1.51 27.63 0.41
CA ALA A 162 -0.59 26.79 1.20
C ALA A 162 -1.32 25.56 1.75
N SER A 163 -1.56 24.58 0.89
CA SER A 163 -2.20 23.30 1.24
C SER A 163 -1.29 22.15 0.90
N PRO A 164 -1.46 20.96 1.52
CA PRO A 164 -0.78 19.75 1.06
C PRO A 164 -1.15 19.45 -0.39
N LEU A 165 -0.34 18.64 -1.06
CA LEU A 165 -0.72 18.07 -2.34
C LEU A 165 -1.91 17.13 -2.11
N ARG A 166 -3.07 17.49 -2.67
CA ARG A 166 -4.30 16.68 -2.58
C ARG A 166 -4.56 15.98 -3.91
N THR A 167 -5.37 14.92 -3.89
CA THR A 167 -5.70 14.15 -5.10
C THR A 167 -6.29 15.04 -6.22
N ASP A 168 -7.10 16.04 -5.89
CA ASP A 168 -7.64 17.02 -6.85
C ASP A 168 -6.57 17.91 -7.50
N LEU A 169 -5.36 17.95 -6.95
CA LEU A 169 -4.25 18.76 -7.45
C LEU A 169 -3.22 17.95 -8.26
N VAL A 170 -3.19 16.63 -8.13
CA VAL A 170 -2.13 15.77 -8.71
C VAL A 170 -2.01 15.95 -10.22
N LEU A 171 -3.10 15.77 -10.96
CA LEU A 171 -3.07 15.92 -12.43
C LEU A 171 -2.66 17.35 -12.84
N ARG A 172 -3.21 18.35 -12.18
CA ARG A 172 -3.00 19.75 -12.49
C ARG A 172 -1.59 20.25 -12.15
N LYS A 173 -1.01 19.81 -11.02
CA LYS A 173 0.27 20.32 -10.52
C LYS A 173 1.46 19.41 -10.82
N GLU A 174 1.26 18.08 -10.74
CA GLU A 174 2.37 17.14 -10.77
C GLU A 174 2.47 16.36 -12.10
N VAL A 175 1.36 16.16 -12.81
CA VAL A 175 1.39 15.33 -14.01
C VAL A 175 1.47 16.18 -15.27
N LEU A 176 0.44 17.00 -15.54
CA LEU A 176 0.31 17.73 -16.82
C LEU A 176 1.44 18.73 -17.08
N PRO A 177 1.95 19.51 -16.09
CA PRO A 177 3.07 20.42 -16.30
C PRO A 177 4.42 19.71 -16.52
N HIS A 178 4.54 18.44 -16.09
CA HIS A 178 5.80 17.69 -16.11
C HIS A 178 5.87 16.63 -17.22
N ILE A 179 4.98 16.68 -18.19
CA ILE A 179 5.03 15.83 -19.39
C ILE A 179 6.08 16.38 -20.35
N ASN A 180 7.27 15.78 -20.33
CA ASN A 180 8.41 16.15 -21.18
C ASN A 180 8.93 15.00 -22.05
N GLN A 181 8.35 13.81 -21.90
CA GLN A 181 8.60 12.58 -22.65
C GLN A 181 7.37 11.68 -22.57
N PRO A 182 7.26 10.60 -23.37
CA PRO A 182 6.17 9.65 -23.25
C PRO A 182 6.00 9.17 -21.80
N THR A 183 4.84 9.45 -21.23
CA THR A 183 4.56 9.24 -19.80
C THR A 183 3.33 8.37 -19.62
N ILE A 184 3.42 7.41 -18.72
CA ILE A 184 2.27 6.66 -18.20
C ILE A 184 1.90 7.24 -16.84
N LEU A 185 0.67 7.67 -16.67
CA LEU A 185 0.06 7.85 -15.36
C LEU A 185 -0.73 6.60 -15.00
N LEU A 186 -0.23 5.84 -14.05
CA LEU A 186 -0.87 4.65 -13.52
C LEU A 186 -1.62 5.02 -12.23
N VAL A 187 -2.95 4.95 -12.28
CA VAL A 187 -3.83 5.12 -11.13
C VAL A 187 -4.26 3.73 -10.65
N LEU A 188 -3.68 3.27 -9.56
CA LEU A 188 -4.06 2.01 -8.92
C LEU A 188 -5.15 2.28 -7.89
N ASP A 189 -6.37 1.88 -8.19
CA ASP A 189 -7.53 2.05 -7.32
C ASP A 189 -7.30 1.44 -5.94
N ASN A 190 -7.43 2.24 -4.87
CA ASN A 190 -7.24 1.79 -3.49
C ASN A 190 -5.79 1.35 -3.16
N LEU A 191 -4.78 2.09 -3.67
CA LEU A 191 -3.38 1.82 -3.36
C LEU A 191 -2.98 2.50 -2.05
N ARG A 192 -2.85 1.74 -0.98
CA ARG A 192 -2.29 2.20 0.30
C ARG A 192 -0.79 2.45 0.17
N TYR A 193 -0.23 3.24 1.09
CA TYR A 193 1.20 3.54 1.07
C TYR A 193 2.08 2.30 1.34
N ASP A 194 1.69 1.43 2.26
CA ASP A 194 2.38 0.16 2.53
C ASP A 194 2.33 -0.82 1.35
N HIS A 195 1.24 -0.80 0.59
CA HIS A 195 1.13 -1.54 -0.67
C HIS A 195 2.11 -1.00 -1.72
N TRP A 196 2.23 0.32 -1.81
CA TRP A 196 3.19 0.96 -2.71
C TRP A 196 4.63 0.56 -2.40
N LEU A 197 5.07 0.64 -1.15
CA LEU A 197 6.42 0.23 -0.74
C LEU A 197 6.73 -1.23 -1.11
N SER A 198 5.73 -2.10 -1.03
CA SER A 198 5.86 -3.50 -1.44
C SER A 198 5.97 -3.67 -2.96
N LEU A 199 5.27 -2.85 -3.75
CA LEU A 199 5.28 -2.89 -5.22
C LEU A 199 6.50 -2.18 -5.80
N GLU A 200 6.98 -1.11 -5.17
CA GLU A 200 8.18 -0.37 -5.58
C GLU A 200 9.39 -1.29 -5.75
N GLN A 201 9.62 -2.17 -4.78
CA GLN A 201 10.71 -3.14 -4.84
C GLN A 201 10.64 -4.05 -6.07
N LEU A 202 9.43 -4.40 -6.51
CA LEU A 202 9.21 -5.23 -7.70
C LEU A 202 9.39 -4.43 -9.00
N CYS A 203 9.10 -3.14 -8.98
CA CYS A 203 9.34 -2.23 -10.11
C CYS A 203 10.83 -1.93 -10.30
N ALA A 204 11.65 -2.09 -9.26
CA ALA A 204 13.06 -1.74 -9.26
C ALA A 204 13.91 -2.50 -10.30
N SER A 205 13.40 -3.60 -10.86
CA SER A 205 14.04 -4.31 -11.97
C SER A 205 14.04 -3.50 -13.28
N TRP A 206 13.06 -2.62 -13.48
CA TRP A 206 12.85 -1.88 -14.74
C TRP A 206 12.95 -0.37 -14.58
N TYR A 207 12.64 0.12 -13.39
CA TYR A 207 12.53 1.53 -13.09
C TYR A 207 13.39 1.92 -11.90
N GLU A 208 13.82 3.18 -11.88
CA GLU A 208 14.44 3.84 -10.74
C GLU A 208 13.53 4.98 -10.27
N LYS A 209 13.25 5.03 -8.98
CA LYS A 209 12.44 6.10 -8.40
C LYS A 209 13.23 7.41 -8.41
N SER A 210 12.69 8.45 -9.02
CA SER A 210 13.27 9.79 -9.04
C SER A 210 12.66 10.72 -8.00
N GLU A 211 11.34 10.60 -7.78
CA GLU A 211 10.60 11.46 -6.85
C GLU A 211 9.50 10.67 -6.17
N GLU A 212 9.20 11.05 -4.94
CA GLU A 212 8.09 10.49 -4.16
C GLU A 212 7.53 11.54 -3.21
N THR A 213 6.21 11.59 -3.09
CA THR A 213 5.53 12.47 -2.14
C THR A 213 4.24 11.83 -1.64
N VAL A 214 3.81 12.27 -0.46
CA VAL A 214 2.51 11.90 0.11
C VAL A 214 1.44 12.82 -0.47
N VAL A 215 0.42 12.23 -1.04
CA VAL A 215 -0.81 12.89 -1.50
C VAL A 215 -1.89 12.71 -0.44
N TRP A 216 -2.63 13.77 -0.17
CA TRP A 216 -3.76 13.76 0.75
C TRP A 216 -5.05 13.54 -0.03
N SER A 217 -5.71 12.41 0.19
CA SER A 217 -6.94 12.08 -0.54
C SER A 217 -8.06 13.06 -0.23
N THR A 218 -8.84 13.35 -1.26
CA THR A 218 -10.08 14.14 -1.15
C THR A 218 -11.13 13.39 -0.33
N LEU A 219 -11.77 14.09 0.61
CA LEU A 219 -12.84 13.53 1.44
C LEU A 219 -14.21 13.59 0.76
N PRO A 220 -15.06 12.57 0.95
CA PRO A 220 -14.75 11.26 1.53
C PRO A 220 -13.79 10.46 0.63
N THR A 221 -12.97 9.60 1.23
CA THR A 221 -11.98 8.76 0.53
C THR A 221 -12.64 7.62 -0.23
N ALA A 222 -13.50 7.99 -1.14
CA ALA A 222 -14.31 7.05 -1.93
C ALA A 222 -14.16 7.36 -3.42
N THR A 223 -14.12 6.31 -4.23
CA THR A 223 -13.90 6.39 -5.69
C THR A 223 -14.83 7.40 -6.38
N ALA A 224 -16.10 7.49 -5.97
CA ALA A 224 -17.06 8.43 -6.55
C ALA A 224 -16.70 9.91 -6.34
N TYR A 225 -15.94 10.22 -5.30
CA TYR A 225 -15.49 11.56 -4.96
C TYR A 225 -14.02 11.77 -5.33
N ALA A 226 -13.14 10.98 -4.76
CA ALA A 226 -11.70 11.18 -4.85
C ALA A 226 -11.14 10.93 -6.26
N ARG A 227 -11.62 9.91 -7.00
CA ARG A 227 -11.18 9.69 -8.37
C ARG A 227 -11.73 10.73 -9.35
N ASN A 228 -12.99 11.11 -9.20
CA ASN A 228 -13.51 12.19 -10.00
C ASN A 228 -12.75 13.49 -9.73
N ALA A 229 -12.38 13.77 -8.48
CA ALA A 229 -11.56 14.93 -8.11
C ALA A 229 -10.17 14.85 -8.76
N LEU A 230 -9.51 13.70 -8.71
CA LEU A 230 -8.23 13.43 -9.38
C LEU A 230 -8.33 13.72 -10.89
N CYS A 231 -9.34 13.17 -11.56
CA CYS A 231 -9.51 13.27 -13.01
C CYS A 231 -9.91 14.68 -13.47
N ALA A 232 -10.72 15.37 -12.68
CA ALA A 232 -11.20 16.72 -13.01
C ALA A 232 -10.20 17.82 -12.63
N GLY A 233 -9.22 17.54 -11.74
CA GLY A 233 -8.38 18.59 -11.16
C GLY A 233 -9.17 19.60 -10.32
N LEU A 234 -10.30 19.18 -9.76
CA LEU A 234 -11.27 20.00 -9.02
C LEU A 234 -11.84 19.23 -7.84
N VAL A 235 -12.17 19.93 -6.75
CA VAL A 235 -12.92 19.33 -5.63
C VAL A 235 -14.35 18.96 -6.07
N PRO A 236 -15.01 17.98 -5.45
CA PRO A 236 -16.33 17.47 -5.84
C PRO A 236 -17.40 18.55 -6.02
N ARG A 237 -17.44 19.57 -5.16
CA ARG A 237 -18.35 20.70 -5.29
C ARG A 237 -18.21 21.43 -6.61
N LEU A 238 -16.96 21.67 -7.03
CA LEU A 238 -16.67 22.38 -8.28
C LEU A 238 -16.96 21.51 -9.49
N ILE A 239 -16.77 20.20 -9.41
CA ILE A 239 -17.19 19.28 -10.48
C ILE A 239 -18.71 19.33 -10.64
N ALA A 240 -19.46 19.19 -9.56
CA ALA A 240 -20.92 19.27 -9.59
C ALA A 240 -21.46 20.60 -10.13
N LYS A 241 -20.75 21.71 -9.87
CA LYS A 241 -21.11 23.06 -10.36
C LYS A 241 -20.73 23.29 -11.81
N ASN A 242 -19.49 22.97 -12.20
CA ASN A 242 -18.92 23.32 -13.50
C ASN A 242 -19.19 22.24 -14.56
N HIS A 243 -19.38 21.00 -14.14
CA HIS A 243 -19.59 19.84 -15.01
C HIS A 243 -20.80 19.01 -14.53
N PRO A 244 -22.00 19.61 -14.39
CA PRO A 244 -23.19 18.92 -13.86
C PRO A 244 -23.62 17.73 -14.72
N ASP A 245 -23.26 17.71 -16.00
CA ASP A 245 -23.49 16.62 -16.93
C ASP A 245 -22.60 15.38 -16.66
N LEU A 246 -21.50 15.53 -15.93
CA LEU A 246 -20.55 14.48 -15.57
C LEU A 246 -20.60 14.10 -14.09
N TRP A 247 -21.31 14.88 -13.28
CA TRP A 247 -21.48 14.59 -11.85
C TRP A 247 -22.73 13.77 -11.58
N LEU A 248 -22.56 12.62 -10.93
CA LEU A 248 -23.65 11.79 -10.44
C LEU A 248 -23.80 11.93 -8.93
N ASN A 249 -25.01 12.16 -8.46
CA ASN A 249 -25.32 12.24 -7.04
C ASN A 249 -25.34 10.85 -6.38
N GLU A 250 -25.42 10.82 -5.04
CA GLU A 250 -25.37 9.58 -4.27
C GLU A 250 -26.45 8.57 -4.63
N TRP A 251 -27.64 9.03 -5.01
CA TRP A 251 -28.80 8.18 -5.32
C TRP A 251 -28.95 7.83 -6.79
N ASP A 252 -28.04 8.32 -7.65
CA ASP A 252 -28.06 7.94 -9.06
C ASP A 252 -27.65 6.50 -9.23
N THR A 253 -28.46 5.73 -9.92
CA THR A 253 -28.26 4.29 -10.16
C THR A 253 -27.37 3.99 -11.36
N SER A 254 -27.14 4.96 -12.26
CA SER A 254 -26.17 4.86 -13.35
C SER A 254 -24.77 4.79 -12.78
N GLY A 255 -23.91 3.95 -13.35
CA GLY A 255 -22.56 3.70 -12.82
C GLY A 255 -21.76 4.98 -12.58
N LYS A 256 -21.37 5.21 -11.34
CA LYS A 256 -20.47 6.29 -10.96
C LYS A 256 -19.09 6.02 -11.57
N ASN A 257 -18.30 7.06 -11.88
CA ASN A 257 -16.96 6.97 -12.47
C ASN A 257 -16.91 6.40 -13.90
N LEU A 258 -17.86 6.79 -14.75
CA LEU A 258 -17.81 6.50 -16.18
C LEU A 258 -17.26 7.68 -17.00
N ALA A 259 -17.19 8.86 -16.41
CA ALA A 259 -16.79 10.12 -17.09
C ALA A 259 -15.32 10.50 -16.88
N GLU A 260 -14.47 9.63 -16.33
CA GLU A 260 -13.07 9.93 -15.98
C GLU A 260 -12.29 10.48 -17.19
N ALA A 261 -12.39 9.87 -18.37
CA ALA A 261 -11.72 10.35 -19.59
C ALA A 261 -12.20 11.75 -20.01
N GLU A 262 -13.50 12.02 -19.92
CA GLU A 262 -14.05 13.34 -20.28
C GLU A 262 -13.65 14.41 -19.25
N LEU A 263 -13.60 14.08 -17.96
CA LEU A 263 -13.11 14.97 -16.91
C LEU A 263 -11.65 15.37 -17.17
N ILE A 264 -10.79 14.40 -17.51
CA ILE A 264 -9.39 14.65 -17.87
C ILE A 264 -9.30 15.51 -19.13
N SER A 265 -10.13 15.26 -20.15
CA SER A 265 -10.18 16.04 -21.38
C SER A 265 -10.54 17.51 -21.10
N ARG A 266 -11.51 17.76 -20.21
CA ARG A 266 -11.88 19.11 -19.79
C ARG A 266 -10.77 19.79 -19.01
N LEU A 267 -10.13 19.09 -18.08
CA LEU A 267 -8.98 19.61 -17.33
C LEU A 267 -7.84 20.04 -18.27
N ILE A 268 -7.47 19.19 -19.23
CA ILE A 268 -6.42 19.50 -20.22
C ILE A 268 -6.77 20.76 -21.00
N ARG A 269 -8.01 20.88 -21.46
CA ARG A 269 -8.52 22.04 -22.18
C ARG A 269 -8.51 23.31 -21.32
N ASP A 270 -8.97 23.22 -20.07
CA ASP A 270 -9.00 24.34 -19.11
C ASP A 270 -7.60 24.86 -18.77
N MET A 271 -6.59 23.99 -18.85
CA MET A 271 -5.19 24.37 -18.71
C MET A 271 -4.55 24.93 -20.00
N GLY A 272 -5.29 24.98 -21.11
CA GLY A 272 -4.77 25.44 -22.40
C GLY A 272 -3.74 24.50 -23.03
N LEU A 273 -3.77 23.21 -22.64
CA LEU A 273 -2.83 22.19 -23.11
C LEU A 273 -3.45 21.35 -24.23
N SER A 274 -2.60 20.75 -25.06
CA SER A 274 -3.03 19.88 -26.18
C SER A 274 -2.12 18.65 -26.37
N PRO A 275 -1.83 17.87 -25.31
CA PRO A 275 -1.01 16.68 -25.44
C PRO A 275 -1.74 15.61 -26.28
N LYS A 276 -0.96 14.76 -26.95
CA LYS A 276 -1.48 13.50 -27.52
C LYS A 276 -1.63 12.51 -26.36
N TRP A 277 -2.86 12.17 -26.02
CA TRP A 277 -3.10 11.32 -24.86
C TRP A 277 -4.16 10.24 -25.09
N SER A 278 -4.17 9.25 -24.23
CA SER A 278 -5.19 8.19 -24.20
C SER A 278 -5.52 7.77 -22.77
N TYR A 279 -6.73 7.23 -22.59
CA TYR A 279 -7.23 6.74 -21.32
C TYR A 279 -7.64 5.27 -21.44
N HIS A 280 -7.26 4.46 -20.46
CA HIS A 280 -7.55 3.03 -20.39
C HIS A 280 -7.98 2.64 -18.99
N LYS A 281 -9.10 1.92 -18.87
CA LYS A 281 -9.58 1.35 -17.60
C LYS A 281 -9.48 -0.16 -17.63
N VAL A 282 -8.75 -0.74 -16.68
CA VAL A 282 -8.53 -2.17 -16.55
C VAL A 282 -9.35 -2.72 -15.39
N GLN A 283 -10.32 -3.55 -15.70
CA GLN A 283 -11.21 -4.17 -14.74
C GLN A 283 -10.98 -5.68 -14.60
N ASN A 284 -10.24 -6.31 -15.52
CA ASN A 284 -9.95 -7.73 -15.51
C ASN A 284 -8.64 -8.05 -16.26
N GLN A 285 -8.17 -9.28 -16.08
CA GLN A 285 -6.91 -9.76 -16.66
C GLN A 285 -6.85 -9.68 -18.18
N LYS A 286 -7.96 -10.02 -18.87
CA LYS A 286 -8.02 -9.98 -20.33
C LYS A 286 -7.81 -8.57 -20.88
N GLN A 287 -8.42 -7.57 -20.25
CA GLN A 287 -8.21 -6.17 -20.60
C GLN A 287 -6.74 -5.76 -20.38
N GLY A 288 -6.14 -6.13 -19.23
CA GLY A 288 -4.73 -5.85 -18.97
C GLY A 288 -3.79 -6.45 -20.02
N LEU A 289 -3.98 -7.73 -20.39
CA LEU A 289 -3.19 -8.38 -21.44
C LEU A 289 -3.31 -7.68 -22.81
N SER A 290 -4.51 -7.19 -23.15
CA SER A 290 -4.72 -6.47 -24.42
C SER A 290 -3.97 -5.14 -24.48
N LEU A 291 -3.66 -4.52 -23.33
CA LEU A 291 -2.94 -3.25 -23.27
C LEU A 291 -1.45 -3.40 -23.58
N VAL A 292 -0.86 -4.55 -23.27
CA VAL A 292 0.58 -4.80 -23.58
C VAL A 292 0.90 -4.57 -25.05
N GLN A 293 -0.01 -4.96 -25.95
CA GLN A 293 0.16 -4.78 -27.40
C GLN A 293 0.05 -3.31 -27.85
N LYS A 294 -0.50 -2.42 -27.03
CA LYS A 294 -0.68 -1.01 -27.34
C LYS A 294 0.51 -0.14 -26.95
N ILE A 295 1.45 -0.65 -26.16
CA ILE A 295 2.58 0.11 -25.61
C ILE A 295 3.44 0.76 -26.70
N PRO A 296 3.77 0.14 -27.84
CA PRO A 296 4.52 0.78 -28.92
C PRO A 296 3.79 2.01 -29.51
N GLN A 297 2.45 2.04 -29.44
CA GLN A 297 1.65 3.19 -29.85
C GLN A 297 1.69 4.29 -28.77
N TRP A 298 1.65 3.92 -27.49
CA TRP A 298 1.73 4.87 -26.36
C TRP A 298 3.08 5.59 -26.30
N ALA A 299 4.16 4.91 -26.66
CA ALA A 299 5.49 5.52 -26.74
C ALA A 299 5.59 6.67 -27.78
N LYS A 300 4.54 6.87 -28.61
CA LYS A 300 4.40 7.98 -29.56
C LYS A 300 3.39 9.05 -29.09
N GLN A 301 2.87 8.91 -27.88
CA GLN A 301 1.97 9.85 -27.22
C GLN A 301 2.70 10.56 -26.08
N ASP A 302 2.15 11.69 -25.66
CA ASP A 302 2.72 12.46 -24.56
C ASP A 302 2.28 11.86 -23.20
N LEU A 303 0.99 11.44 -23.10
CA LEU A 303 0.42 10.89 -21.87
C LEU A 303 -0.47 9.69 -22.15
N THR A 304 -0.30 8.63 -21.38
CA THR A 304 -1.23 7.50 -21.31
C THR A 304 -1.71 7.36 -19.85
N VAL A 305 -3.02 7.51 -19.63
CA VAL A 305 -3.62 7.31 -18.31
C VAL A 305 -4.20 5.90 -18.23
N ILE A 306 -3.77 5.13 -17.23
CA ILE A 306 -4.25 3.78 -16.98
C ILE A 306 -4.85 3.73 -15.57
N VAL A 307 -6.14 3.45 -15.47
CA VAL A 307 -6.81 3.17 -14.20
C VAL A 307 -6.93 1.66 -14.01
N TYR A 308 -6.41 1.14 -12.91
CA TYR A 308 -6.34 -0.28 -12.63
C TYR A 308 -7.10 -0.63 -11.34
N ASN A 309 -8.25 -1.29 -11.46
CA ASN A 309 -9.21 -1.49 -10.36
C ASN A 309 -9.01 -2.78 -9.55
N THR A 310 -7.91 -3.51 -9.74
CA THR A 310 -7.76 -4.84 -9.13
C THR A 310 -7.55 -4.78 -7.62
N LEU A 311 -6.82 -3.77 -7.10
CA LEU A 311 -6.55 -3.68 -5.66
C LEU A 311 -7.85 -3.46 -4.89
N ASP A 312 -8.69 -2.55 -5.40
CA ASP A 312 -10.01 -2.30 -4.82
C ASP A 312 -10.89 -3.56 -4.84
N LYS A 313 -10.89 -4.32 -5.94
CA LYS A 313 -11.60 -5.59 -6.01
C LYS A 313 -11.08 -6.65 -5.03
N ILE A 314 -9.77 -6.69 -4.77
CA ILE A 314 -9.19 -7.59 -3.77
C ILE A 314 -9.67 -7.21 -2.36
N SER A 315 -9.71 -5.90 -2.04
CA SER A 315 -10.23 -5.43 -0.76
C SER A 315 -11.69 -5.78 -0.55
N HIS A 316 -12.52 -5.57 -1.57
CA HIS A 316 -13.94 -5.93 -1.55
C HIS A 316 -14.16 -7.45 -1.53
N ALA A 317 -13.33 -8.25 -2.20
CA ALA A 317 -13.44 -9.70 -2.16
C ALA A 317 -13.35 -10.28 -0.75
N LYS A 318 -12.61 -9.65 0.17
CA LYS A 318 -12.56 -10.05 1.58
C LYS A 318 -13.92 -9.91 2.27
N THR A 319 -14.82 -9.06 1.80
CA THR A 319 -16.16 -8.93 2.35
C THR A 319 -17.05 -10.11 1.95
N ASP A 320 -16.99 -10.53 0.69
CA ASP A 320 -18.00 -11.42 0.09
C ASP A 320 -17.48 -12.85 -0.17
N ASN A 321 -16.19 -13.12 0.02
CA ASN A 321 -15.57 -14.40 -0.31
C ASN A 321 -14.78 -14.95 0.89
N ASP A 322 -15.16 -16.13 1.36
CA ASP A 322 -14.55 -16.76 2.53
C ASP A 322 -13.08 -17.14 2.30
N LEU A 323 -12.71 -17.57 1.08
CA LEU A 323 -11.31 -17.82 0.75
C LEU A 323 -10.48 -16.55 0.84
N ALA A 324 -11.02 -15.41 0.41
CA ALA A 324 -10.32 -14.13 0.53
C ALA A 324 -10.17 -13.71 2.01
N LYS A 325 -11.14 -14.02 2.88
CA LYS A 325 -11.03 -13.80 4.33
C LYS A 325 -9.91 -14.61 4.95
N GLU A 326 -9.73 -15.86 4.53
CA GLU A 326 -8.65 -16.74 5.00
C GLU A 326 -7.27 -16.31 4.50
N LEU A 327 -7.17 -15.79 3.27
CA LEU A 327 -5.91 -15.37 2.67
C LEU A 327 -5.44 -13.98 3.17
N ILE A 328 -6.38 -13.08 3.47
CA ILE A 328 -6.10 -11.70 3.90
C ILE A 328 -6.53 -11.54 5.35
N VAL A 329 -5.75 -12.05 6.27
CA VAL A 329 -6.06 -11.96 7.72
C VAL A 329 -5.75 -10.56 8.24
N ASP A 330 -4.61 -9.99 7.83
CA ASP A 330 -4.04 -8.73 8.29
C ASP A 330 -3.33 -7.96 7.16
N ASP A 331 -2.76 -6.80 7.44
CA ASP A 331 -2.03 -5.97 6.49
C ASP A 331 -0.81 -6.70 5.89
N ARG A 332 -0.12 -7.54 6.67
CA ARG A 332 1.04 -8.32 6.21
C ARG A 332 0.64 -9.35 5.15
N SER A 333 -0.40 -10.14 5.42
CA SER A 333 -0.92 -11.13 4.47
C SER A 333 -1.47 -10.46 3.21
N TYR A 334 -2.05 -9.26 3.35
CA TYR A 334 -2.51 -8.47 2.22
C TYR A 334 -1.34 -8.02 1.34
N ARG A 335 -0.27 -7.46 1.91
CA ARG A 335 0.95 -7.10 1.17
C ARG A 335 1.57 -8.31 0.45
N ALA A 336 1.64 -9.46 1.11
CA ALA A 336 2.14 -10.69 0.51
C ALA A 336 1.30 -11.15 -0.70
N LEU A 337 -0.03 -11.09 -0.58
CA LEU A 337 -0.94 -11.40 -1.69
C LEU A 337 -0.76 -10.43 -2.87
N LEU A 338 -0.63 -9.13 -2.59
CA LEU A 338 -0.41 -8.11 -3.62
C LEU A 338 0.90 -8.30 -4.37
N ARG A 339 1.99 -8.62 -3.68
CA ARG A 339 3.28 -8.95 -4.32
C ARG A 339 3.14 -10.13 -5.28
N THR A 340 2.48 -11.20 -4.83
CA THR A 340 2.22 -12.38 -5.66
C THR A 340 1.35 -12.05 -6.87
N TRP A 341 0.26 -11.33 -6.64
CA TRP A 341 -0.63 -10.88 -7.72
C TRP A 341 0.13 -10.01 -8.74
N PHE A 342 0.89 -9.03 -8.29
CA PHE A 342 1.64 -8.13 -9.18
C PHE A 342 2.59 -8.89 -10.08
N THR A 343 3.39 -9.81 -9.51
CA THR A 343 4.39 -10.61 -10.24
C THR A 343 3.77 -11.41 -11.39
N HIS A 344 2.54 -11.90 -11.21
CA HIS A 344 1.84 -12.73 -12.19
C HIS A 344 0.76 -11.98 -12.98
N SER A 345 0.61 -10.69 -12.74
CA SER A 345 -0.43 -9.86 -13.39
C SER A 345 0.04 -9.27 -14.72
N PRO A 346 -0.89 -8.93 -15.62
CA PRO A 346 -0.56 -8.16 -16.81
C PRO A 346 0.11 -6.81 -16.52
N LEU A 347 -0.09 -6.24 -15.33
CA LEU A 347 0.49 -4.97 -14.92
C LEU A 347 2.03 -5.05 -14.89
N SER A 348 2.59 -6.12 -14.33
CA SER A 348 4.03 -6.38 -14.33
C SER A 348 4.59 -6.33 -15.77
N LYS A 349 3.91 -7.00 -16.72
CA LYS A 349 4.33 -7.00 -18.13
C LYS A 349 4.15 -5.63 -18.81
N ILE A 350 3.09 -4.90 -18.48
CA ILE A 350 2.90 -3.53 -18.96
C ILE A 350 4.09 -2.66 -18.53
N LEU A 351 4.49 -2.71 -17.27
CA LEU A 351 5.59 -1.90 -16.75
C LEU A 351 6.94 -2.31 -17.37
N GLU A 352 7.22 -3.60 -17.47
CA GLU A 352 8.43 -4.12 -18.12
C GLU A 352 8.56 -3.58 -19.55
N VAL A 353 7.53 -3.79 -20.38
CA VAL A 353 7.56 -3.36 -21.79
C VAL A 353 7.59 -1.84 -21.92
N SER A 354 6.89 -1.11 -21.04
CA SER A 354 6.92 0.35 -21.03
C SER A 354 8.32 0.90 -20.71
N ALA A 355 9.05 0.27 -19.80
CA ALA A 355 10.43 0.63 -19.50
C ALA A 355 11.35 0.39 -20.70
N GLN A 356 11.17 -0.72 -21.45
CA GLN A 356 11.89 -0.99 -22.70
C GLN A 356 11.67 0.10 -23.76
N HIS A 357 10.47 0.68 -23.78
CA HIS A 357 10.12 1.82 -24.64
C HIS A 357 10.48 3.20 -24.04
N ARG A 358 11.27 3.25 -22.97
CA ARG A 358 11.75 4.49 -22.32
C ARG A 358 10.64 5.42 -21.83
N MET A 359 9.50 4.88 -21.47
CA MET A 359 8.38 5.68 -20.98
C MET A 359 8.57 6.01 -19.50
N LYS A 360 8.39 7.29 -19.12
CA LYS A 360 8.30 7.71 -17.72
C LYS A 360 7.05 7.10 -17.08
N LEU A 361 7.14 6.67 -15.84
CA LEU A 361 6.03 6.14 -15.08
C LEU A 361 5.72 7.04 -13.88
N MET A 362 4.49 7.50 -13.78
CA MET A 362 3.96 8.17 -12.62
C MET A 362 2.89 7.28 -12.00
N ILE A 363 2.98 7.01 -10.71
CA ILE A 363 2.04 6.13 -10.00
C ILE A 363 1.34 6.92 -8.92
N THR A 364 0.02 6.76 -8.82
CA THR A 364 -0.80 7.32 -7.75
C THR A 364 -2.07 6.50 -7.53
N THR A 365 -2.91 6.98 -6.65
CA THR A 365 -4.26 6.45 -6.38
C THR A 365 -5.21 7.59 -6.05
N ASP A 366 -6.47 7.29 -5.97
CA ASP A 366 -7.51 8.19 -5.48
C ASP A 366 -7.66 8.12 -3.94
N HIS A 367 -7.55 6.94 -3.34
CA HIS A 367 -7.64 6.71 -1.89
C HIS A 367 -6.98 5.39 -1.51
N GLY A 368 -6.85 5.17 -0.20
CA GLY A 368 -6.54 3.87 0.36
C GLY A 368 -7.72 3.25 1.11
N SER A 369 -7.46 2.29 1.98
CA SER A 369 -8.47 1.59 2.79
C SER A 369 -7.94 1.19 4.15
N ILE A 370 -8.85 0.92 5.09
CA ILE A 370 -8.53 0.44 6.43
C ILE A 370 -9.30 -0.84 6.74
N GLN A 371 -8.70 -1.74 7.52
CA GLN A 371 -9.41 -2.87 8.11
C GLN A 371 -10.31 -2.36 9.23
N VAL A 372 -11.65 -2.46 9.03
CA VAL A 372 -12.61 -1.95 9.99
C VAL A 372 -12.85 -2.93 11.15
N GLY A 373 -13.03 -2.39 12.36
CA GLY A 373 -13.20 -3.21 13.56
C GLY A 373 -14.30 -2.74 14.50
N HIS A 374 -14.64 -1.46 14.45
CA HIS A 374 -15.51 -0.82 15.42
C HIS A 374 -16.86 -0.37 14.79
N PRO A 375 -18.02 -0.92 15.24
CA PRO A 375 -19.31 -0.47 14.75
C PRO A 375 -19.66 0.92 15.28
N ILE A 376 -20.14 1.82 14.41
CA ILE A 376 -20.65 3.14 14.75
C ILE A 376 -22.16 3.12 14.56
N HIS A 377 -22.90 3.31 15.65
CA HIS A 377 -24.36 3.33 15.63
C HIS A 377 -24.87 4.66 15.05
N LEU A 378 -25.59 4.56 13.95
CA LEU A 378 -26.16 5.71 13.28
C LEU A 378 -27.63 5.90 13.64
N LYS A 379 -28.00 7.08 14.10
CA LYS A 379 -29.39 7.52 14.15
C LYS A 379 -29.71 8.19 12.81
N SER A 380 -30.58 7.61 12.01
CA SER A 380 -30.89 8.11 10.67
C SER A 380 -32.31 7.81 10.21
N ASP A 381 -32.78 8.59 9.26
CA ASP A 381 -33.95 8.28 8.43
C ASP A 381 -33.59 7.20 7.40
N LYS A 382 -34.63 6.62 6.76
CA LYS A 382 -34.48 5.42 5.90
C LYS A 382 -33.68 5.62 4.60
N ASN A 383 -33.47 6.87 4.14
CA ASN A 383 -32.84 7.17 2.84
C ASN A 383 -31.39 7.66 3.03
N ILE A 384 -30.46 6.72 3.19
CA ILE A 384 -29.02 6.99 3.24
C ILE A 384 -28.27 6.04 2.31
N ASN A 385 -27.08 6.46 1.85
CA ASN A 385 -26.25 5.66 0.96
C ASN A 385 -25.72 4.37 1.63
N ALA A 386 -25.33 3.38 0.81
CA ALA A 386 -24.89 2.08 1.29
C ALA A 386 -23.45 2.04 1.85
N ASN A 387 -22.57 3.04 1.55
CA ASN A 387 -21.19 2.99 1.96
C ASN A 387 -21.02 2.85 3.49
N LEU A 388 -19.99 2.14 3.94
CA LEU A 388 -19.79 1.82 5.37
C LEU A 388 -18.97 2.86 6.12
N ARG A 389 -18.19 3.69 5.41
CA ARG A 389 -17.25 4.63 6.00
C ARG A 389 -17.69 6.09 5.89
N TYR A 390 -18.65 6.38 5.00
CA TYR A 390 -19.31 7.68 4.95
C TYR A 390 -20.81 7.51 4.72
N LYS A 391 -21.56 8.48 5.18
CA LYS A 391 -23.02 8.54 4.98
C LYS A 391 -23.45 9.90 4.49
N VAL A 392 -24.44 9.89 3.62
CA VAL A 392 -25.11 11.08 3.11
C VAL A 392 -26.60 10.90 3.32
N GLY A 393 -27.26 11.88 3.92
CA GLY A 393 -28.68 11.81 4.23
C GLY A 393 -29.21 13.01 4.98
N LYS A 394 -30.53 13.00 5.26
CA LYS A 394 -31.17 14.03 6.08
C LYS A 394 -31.12 13.65 7.55
N SER A 395 -30.86 14.64 8.39
CA SER A 395 -30.96 14.48 9.86
C SER A 395 -30.13 13.29 10.41
N ILE A 396 -29.02 12.96 9.76
CA ILE A 396 -28.11 11.91 10.22
C ILE A 396 -27.14 12.47 11.25
N LYS A 397 -26.80 11.68 12.28
CA LYS A 397 -25.90 12.12 13.34
C LYS A 397 -25.14 10.93 13.93
N ALA A 398 -23.84 11.11 14.10
CA ALA A 398 -22.96 10.19 14.82
C ALA A 398 -22.22 10.93 15.94
N HIS A 399 -21.65 10.19 16.89
CA HIS A 399 -20.89 10.78 17.97
C HIS A 399 -19.58 11.45 17.42
N PRO A 400 -19.24 12.70 17.79
CA PRO A 400 -18.10 13.44 17.20
C PRO A 400 -16.73 12.77 17.37
N LYS A 401 -16.55 11.93 18.39
CA LYS A 401 -15.33 11.11 18.55
C LYS A 401 -15.21 9.97 17.54
N GLU A 402 -16.33 9.54 16.96
CA GLU A 402 -16.40 8.38 16.04
C GLU A 402 -16.49 8.81 14.59
N ALA A 403 -17.07 10.00 14.33
CA ALA A 403 -17.25 10.49 12.98
C ALA A 403 -17.24 12.03 12.91
N LEU A 404 -16.84 12.54 11.76
CA LEU A 404 -16.96 13.95 11.40
C LEU A 404 -18.38 14.20 10.86
N ASN A 405 -19.15 15.06 11.53
CA ASN A 405 -20.49 15.49 11.09
C ASN A 405 -20.36 16.80 10.31
N ILE A 406 -20.68 16.79 9.02
CA ILE A 406 -20.55 17.91 8.09
C ILE A 406 -21.93 18.50 7.80
N HIS A 407 -22.24 19.63 8.42
CA HIS A 407 -23.49 20.38 8.21
C HIS A 407 -23.39 21.41 7.09
N GLU A 408 -22.15 21.84 6.76
CA GLU A 408 -21.83 22.79 5.69
C GLU A 408 -20.92 22.11 4.66
N PRO A 409 -21.46 21.28 3.75
CA PRO A 409 -20.67 20.47 2.82
C PRO A 409 -19.71 21.30 1.98
N GLU A 410 -20.10 22.51 1.63
CA GLU A 410 -19.32 23.41 0.78
C GLU A 410 -17.96 23.79 1.39
N LYS A 411 -17.86 23.88 2.73
CA LYS A 411 -16.61 24.12 3.43
C LYS A 411 -15.62 22.96 3.29
N TYR A 412 -16.14 21.75 3.04
CA TYR A 412 -15.36 20.54 2.80
C TYR A 412 -15.21 20.19 1.32
N GLY A 413 -15.52 21.13 0.41
CA GLY A 413 -15.44 20.90 -1.02
C GLY A 413 -16.47 19.90 -1.56
N LEU A 414 -17.53 19.66 -0.82
CA LEU A 414 -18.61 18.74 -1.16
C LEU A 414 -19.82 19.49 -1.73
N PRO A 415 -20.58 18.88 -2.67
CA PRO A 415 -21.80 19.50 -3.18
C PRO A 415 -22.90 19.50 -2.11
N SER A 416 -23.66 20.58 -2.06
CA SER A 416 -24.91 20.61 -1.29
C SER A 416 -25.99 19.83 -2.02
N LEU A 417 -26.63 18.91 -1.34
CA LEU A 417 -27.70 18.04 -1.89
C LEU A 417 -29.12 18.53 -1.51
N GLY A 418 -29.21 19.77 -1.01
CA GLY A 418 -30.45 20.40 -0.61
C GLY A 418 -30.59 20.59 0.91
N PRO A 419 -31.68 21.19 1.36
CA PRO A 419 -31.89 21.54 2.78
C PRO A 419 -31.82 20.31 3.68
N ASN A 420 -31.12 20.46 4.81
CA ASN A 420 -30.94 19.43 5.85
C ASN A 420 -30.17 18.17 5.43
N HIS A 421 -29.57 18.13 4.24
CA HIS A 421 -28.64 17.06 3.89
C HIS A 421 -27.29 17.31 4.54
N GLN A 422 -26.71 16.24 5.05
CA GLN A 422 -25.44 16.24 5.77
C GLN A 422 -24.58 15.08 5.26
N TYR A 423 -23.28 15.24 5.44
CA TYR A 423 -22.32 14.15 5.27
C TYR A 423 -21.79 13.76 6.66
N ILE A 424 -21.60 12.47 6.86
CA ILE A 424 -20.88 11.95 8.03
C ILE A 424 -19.77 11.07 7.53
N ILE A 425 -18.55 11.29 8.02
CA ILE A 425 -17.35 10.54 7.62
C ILE A 425 -16.78 9.84 8.86
N ALA A 426 -16.59 8.52 8.80
CA ALA A 426 -16.08 7.74 9.92
C ALA A 426 -14.62 8.06 10.21
N LYS A 427 -14.31 8.24 11.49
CA LYS A 427 -12.95 8.31 12.04
C LYS A 427 -12.47 6.91 12.42
N ASN A 428 -11.19 6.77 12.66
CA ASN A 428 -10.57 5.52 13.13
C ASN A 428 -10.98 4.29 12.28
N ASP A 429 -10.96 3.11 12.87
CA ASP A 429 -11.42 1.84 12.32
C ASP A 429 -12.95 1.63 12.34
N GLY A 430 -13.71 2.73 12.50
CA GLY A 430 -15.16 2.68 12.63
C GLY A 430 -15.89 2.39 11.33
N PHE A 431 -17.04 1.71 11.38
CA PHE A 431 -17.96 1.54 10.25
C PHE A 431 -19.41 1.67 10.70
N PHE A 432 -20.25 2.26 9.83
CA PHE A 432 -21.62 2.56 10.19
C PHE A 432 -22.51 1.33 10.17
N THR A 433 -23.29 1.15 11.25
CA THR A 433 -24.26 0.08 11.42
C THR A 433 -25.66 0.63 11.66
N TYR A 434 -26.65 -0.21 11.39
CA TYR A 434 -28.06 0.11 11.59
C TYR A 434 -28.66 -0.76 12.67
N PRO A 435 -29.65 -0.27 13.45
CA PRO A 435 -30.29 -1.04 14.51
C PRO A 435 -30.99 -2.32 14.04
N GLN A 436 -31.42 -2.37 12.78
CA GLN A 436 -32.05 -3.54 12.19
C GLN A 436 -30.97 -4.50 11.66
N GLN A 437 -30.95 -5.76 12.11
CA GLN A 437 -29.98 -6.81 11.77
C GLN A 437 -28.52 -6.44 12.13
N GLU A 438 -28.34 -5.69 13.19
CA GLU A 438 -27.04 -5.17 13.60
C GLU A 438 -26.00 -6.25 13.80
N HIS A 439 -26.36 -7.36 14.47
CA HIS A 439 -25.41 -8.43 14.77
C HIS A 439 -24.87 -9.11 13.52
N GLU A 440 -25.71 -9.44 12.56
CA GLU A 440 -25.30 -10.03 11.28
C GLU A 440 -24.44 -9.07 10.47
N HIS A 441 -24.84 -7.79 10.45
CA HIS A 441 -24.10 -6.74 9.76
C HIS A 441 -22.67 -6.53 10.35
N ILE A 442 -22.57 -6.54 11.68
CA ILE A 442 -21.28 -6.44 12.38
C ILE A 442 -20.39 -7.66 12.06
N GLN A 443 -20.93 -8.87 12.12
CA GLN A 443 -20.19 -10.09 11.80
C GLN A 443 -19.70 -10.09 10.34
N HIS A 444 -20.54 -9.62 9.42
CA HIS A 444 -20.21 -9.61 7.99
C HIS A 444 -19.08 -8.64 7.64
N TYR A 445 -19.08 -7.42 8.22
CA TYR A 445 -18.15 -6.37 7.82
C TYR A 445 -16.92 -6.23 8.74
N ARG A 446 -16.99 -6.70 9.96
CA ARG A 446 -15.85 -6.63 10.88
C ARG A 446 -14.63 -7.32 10.30
N GLN A 447 -13.46 -6.68 10.40
CA GLN A 447 -12.18 -7.13 9.84
C GLN A 447 -12.12 -7.19 8.30
N THR A 448 -13.06 -6.56 7.61
CA THR A 448 -12.96 -6.32 6.16
C THR A 448 -12.25 -5.01 5.86
N TYR A 449 -11.71 -4.85 4.64
CA TYR A 449 -11.13 -3.58 4.22
C TYR A 449 -12.20 -2.71 3.59
N GLN A 450 -12.31 -1.49 4.11
CA GLN A 450 -13.30 -0.51 3.68
C GLN A 450 -12.63 0.86 3.47
N HIS A 451 -13.25 1.71 2.67
CA HIS A 451 -12.79 3.05 2.33
C HIS A 451 -13.95 4.06 2.34
N GLY A 452 -13.64 5.34 2.37
CA GLY A 452 -14.64 6.42 2.47
C GLY A 452 -14.52 7.21 3.76
N GLY A 453 -13.64 6.80 4.69
CA GLY A 453 -13.39 7.45 5.98
C GLY A 453 -12.24 8.45 5.93
N MET A 454 -11.63 8.67 7.10
CA MET A 454 -10.59 9.68 7.27
C MET A 454 -9.43 9.18 8.15
N THR A 455 -8.98 7.95 7.95
CA THR A 455 -7.77 7.43 8.59
C THR A 455 -6.52 7.74 7.74
N MET A 456 -5.35 7.61 8.35
CA MET A 456 -4.08 7.80 7.63
C MET A 456 -3.98 6.87 6.42
N GLU A 457 -4.38 5.61 6.57
CA GLU A 457 -4.33 4.59 5.51
C GLU A 457 -5.26 4.90 4.34
N GLU A 458 -6.37 5.61 4.58
CA GLU A 458 -7.33 6.03 3.55
C GLU A 458 -6.89 7.34 2.87
N VAL A 459 -6.28 8.26 3.64
CA VAL A 459 -6.03 9.66 3.24
C VAL A 459 -4.61 9.88 2.73
N LEU A 460 -3.59 9.28 3.38
CA LEU A 460 -2.18 9.50 3.04
C LEU A 460 -1.74 8.45 2.02
N VAL A 461 -1.77 8.83 0.76
CA VAL A 461 -1.54 7.93 -0.37
C VAL A 461 -0.31 8.32 -1.18
N PRO A 462 0.28 7.41 -1.96
CA PRO A 462 1.51 7.71 -2.69
C PRO A 462 1.28 8.48 -3.99
N PHE A 463 2.25 9.35 -4.32
CA PHE A 463 2.55 9.75 -5.68
C PHE A 463 4.05 9.54 -5.91
N ALA A 464 4.41 8.78 -6.93
CA ALA A 464 5.79 8.48 -7.25
C ALA A 464 6.07 8.66 -8.74
N VAL A 465 7.26 9.19 -9.04
CA VAL A 465 7.78 9.33 -10.40
C VAL A 465 8.97 8.39 -10.56
N LEU A 466 8.90 7.56 -11.60
CA LEU A 466 9.92 6.55 -11.88
C LEU A 466 10.46 6.73 -13.29
N MET A 467 11.76 6.68 -13.41
CA MET A 467 12.47 6.75 -14.69
C MET A 467 12.90 5.36 -15.14
N PRO A 468 12.76 5.02 -16.43
CA PRO A 468 13.19 3.71 -16.93
C PRO A 468 14.70 3.57 -16.81
N LYS A 469 15.16 2.44 -16.27
CA LYS A 469 16.60 2.12 -16.18
C LYS A 469 17.20 1.96 -17.57
N SER A 470 18.47 2.32 -17.71
CA SER A 470 19.26 1.99 -18.91
C SER A 470 19.37 0.46 -19.00
N ILE A 471 18.89 -0.10 -20.10
CA ILE A 471 19.16 -1.51 -20.43
C ILE A 471 20.61 -1.51 -20.92
N ASN A 472 21.51 -2.05 -20.11
CA ASN A 472 22.88 -2.34 -20.55
C ASN A 472 22.86 -3.55 -21.49
#